data_d6ec0a8916f4f7960f83e26b1b992575
#
_entry.id   d6ec0a8916f4f7960f83e26b1b992575
#
_cell.length_a   1.000
_cell.length_b   1.000
_cell.length_c   1.000
_cell.angle_alpha   90.00
_cell.angle_beta   90.00
_cell.angle_gamma   90.00
#
_symmetry.space_group_name_H-M   'P 1'
#
loop_
_entity.id
_entity.type
_entity.pdbx_description
1 polymer ?
#
loop_
_entity_poly.entity_id
_entity_poly.type
_entity_poly.pdbx_seq_one_letter_code
_entity_poly.pdbx_strand_id
1 'polypeptide(L)'
;EPHRLAREVAALIDRHEDATEAAARVRAVRTRELTRCAMSDLLGGVDPRGNAIADATDAAILGALAIAQREEAERWGQQRAAVVFVAMGRYGGRECSYASDADVIALHEAVGGASDAEAAASATAIVNRVKKLLGSATNQLGIVVDLDLRPEGKNGPMSRTIESHREYAQRWAS
;
A
#
# COMPACT_ATOMS: atom_id res chain seq x y z
N GLU A 1 -15.69 -9.49 8.35
CA GLU A 1 -14.45 -10.31 8.32
C GLU A 1 -13.30 -9.47 7.75
N PRO A 2 -12.26 -9.14 8.54
CA PRO A 2 -11.19 -8.23 8.12
C PRO A 2 -10.37 -8.72 6.90
N HIS A 3 -10.35 -10.02 6.63
CA HIS A 3 -9.61 -10.58 5.50
C HIS A 3 -10.43 -10.81 4.22
N ARG A 4 -11.72 -10.44 4.20
CA ARG A 4 -12.58 -10.65 3.03
C ARG A 4 -12.09 -9.87 1.81
N LEU A 5 -11.81 -8.59 1.98
CA LEU A 5 -11.35 -7.72 0.89
C LEU A 5 -9.97 -8.12 0.38
N ALA A 6 -9.05 -8.49 1.26
CA ALA A 6 -7.73 -8.97 0.86
C ALA A 6 -7.82 -10.24 0.00
N ARG A 7 -8.66 -11.21 0.38
CA ARG A 7 -8.89 -12.42 -0.43
C ARG A 7 -9.54 -12.12 -1.78
N GLU A 8 -10.52 -11.19 -1.81
CA GLU A 8 -11.15 -10.77 -3.05
C GLU A 8 -10.13 -10.12 -4.00
N VAL A 9 -9.31 -9.22 -3.49
CA VAL A 9 -8.27 -8.54 -4.27
C VAL A 9 -7.21 -9.53 -4.77
N ALA A 10 -6.76 -10.47 -3.94
CA ALA A 10 -5.82 -11.50 -4.37
C ALA A 10 -6.38 -12.32 -5.54
N ALA A 11 -7.63 -12.80 -5.43
CA ALA A 11 -8.29 -13.54 -6.50
C ALA A 11 -8.49 -12.72 -7.79
N LEU A 12 -8.64 -11.40 -7.69
CA LEU A 12 -8.70 -10.51 -8.85
C LEU A 12 -7.35 -10.39 -9.54
N ILE A 13 -6.26 -10.26 -8.78
CA ILE A 13 -4.91 -10.15 -9.32
C ILE A 13 -4.50 -11.44 -10.04
N ASP A 14 -4.84 -12.60 -9.48
CA ASP A 14 -4.54 -13.89 -10.08
C ASP A 14 -5.26 -14.13 -11.43
N ARG A 15 -6.38 -13.44 -11.66
CA ARG A 15 -7.17 -13.55 -12.90
C ARG A 15 -6.78 -12.57 -13.99
N HIS A 16 -5.97 -11.56 -13.67
CA HIS A 16 -5.61 -10.49 -14.59
C HIS A 16 -4.09 -10.41 -14.74
N GLU A 17 -3.59 -10.76 -15.92
CA GLU A 17 -2.16 -10.68 -16.24
C GLU A 17 -1.73 -9.22 -16.44
N ASP A 18 -2.58 -8.38 -17.05
CA ASP A 18 -2.29 -6.97 -17.24
C ASP A 18 -2.36 -6.19 -15.92
N ALA A 19 -1.24 -5.61 -15.53
CA ALA A 19 -1.09 -4.88 -14.28
C ALA A 19 -1.99 -3.64 -14.19
N THR A 20 -2.29 -2.98 -15.32
CA THR A 20 -3.13 -1.78 -15.36
C THR A 20 -4.59 -2.16 -15.14
N GLU A 21 -5.03 -3.24 -15.78
CA GLU A 21 -6.37 -3.78 -15.58
C GLU A 21 -6.54 -4.30 -14.15
N ALA A 22 -5.60 -5.10 -13.65
CA ALA A 22 -5.61 -5.58 -12.26
C ALA A 22 -5.71 -4.41 -11.26
N ALA A 23 -4.90 -3.36 -11.42
CA ALA A 23 -4.94 -2.19 -10.56
C ALA A 23 -6.28 -1.42 -10.66
N ALA A 24 -6.88 -1.33 -11.85
CA ALA A 24 -8.20 -0.73 -12.02
C ALA A 24 -9.27 -1.52 -11.24
N ARG A 25 -9.21 -2.85 -11.26
CA ARG A 25 -10.11 -3.72 -10.48
C ARG A 25 -9.90 -3.55 -8.97
N VAL A 26 -8.65 -3.47 -8.52
CA VAL A 26 -8.31 -3.20 -7.11
C VAL A 26 -8.89 -1.86 -6.65
N ARG A 27 -8.74 -0.79 -7.43
CA ARG A 27 -9.35 0.51 -7.13
C ARG A 27 -10.89 0.45 -7.10
N ALA A 28 -11.50 -0.32 -8.01
CA ALA A 28 -12.94 -0.51 -8.04
C ALA A 28 -13.49 -1.20 -6.79
N VAL A 29 -12.77 -2.18 -6.22
CA VAL A 29 -13.13 -2.80 -4.94
C VAL A 29 -13.16 -1.75 -3.83
N ARG A 30 -12.12 -0.92 -3.71
CA ARG A 30 -12.10 0.16 -2.72
C ARG A 30 -13.24 1.16 -2.94
N THR A 31 -13.45 1.61 -4.17
CA THR A 31 -14.55 2.56 -4.49
C THR A 31 -15.91 1.99 -4.09
N ARG A 32 -16.17 0.71 -4.34
CA ARG A 32 -17.39 0.03 -3.92
C ARG A 32 -17.56 0.05 -2.39
N GLU A 33 -16.50 -0.23 -1.64
CA GLU A 33 -16.58 -0.20 -0.16
C GLU A 33 -16.77 1.23 0.38
N LEU A 34 -16.12 2.23 -0.20
CA LEU A 34 -16.36 3.63 0.15
C LEU A 34 -17.82 4.04 -0.12
N THR A 35 -18.38 3.61 -1.26
CA THR A 35 -19.78 3.87 -1.59
C THR A 35 -20.71 3.20 -0.59
N ARG A 36 -20.42 1.94 -0.19
CA ARG A 36 -21.16 1.24 0.84
C ARG A 36 -21.15 1.99 2.18
N CYS A 37 -19.97 2.48 2.59
CA CYS A 37 -19.85 3.30 3.81
C CYS A 37 -20.67 4.58 3.70
N ALA A 38 -20.58 5.31 2.59
CA ALA A 38 -21.33 6.55 2.38
C ALA A 38 -22.84 6.33 2.39
N MET A 39 -23.33 5.25 1.77
CA MET A 39 -24.75 4.90 1.81
C MET A 39 -25.21 4.55 3.23
N SER A 40 -24.39 3.80 4.00
CA SER A 40 -24.68 3.52 5.41
C SER A 40 -24.81 4.79 6.23
N ASP A 41 -23.89 5.75 6.01
CA ASP A 41 -23.91 7.05 6.71
C ASP A 41 -25.19 7.84 6.41
N LEU A 42 -25.58 7.91 5.14
CA LEU A 42 -26.80 8.62 4.73
C LEU A 42 -28.06 8.00 5.31
N LEU A 43 -28.05 6.69 5.55
CA LEU A 43 -29.19 5.95 6.13
C LEU A 43 -29.14 5.89 7.66
N GLY A 44 -28.25 6.61 8.31
CA GLY A 44 -28.13 6.65 9.77
C GLY A 44 -27.48 5.41 10.39
N GLY A 45 -26.70 4.67 9.61
CA GLY A 45 -25.96 3.50 10.09
C GLY A 45 -24.88 3.89 11.12
N VAL A 46 -24.63 3.02 12.10
CA VAL A 46 -23.70 3.23 13.23
C VAL A 46 -22.40 2.44 13.02
N ASP A 47 -21.96 2.24 11.79
CA ASP A 47 -20.79 1.43 11.52
C ASP A 47 -19.48 2.24 11.77
N PRO A 48 -18.43 1.66 12.36
CA PRO A 48 -17.14 2.34 12.53
C PRO A 48 -16.46 2.56 11.17
N ARG A 49 -16.79 3.68 10.54
CA ARG A 49 -16.38 4.08 9.17
C ARG A 49 -14.88 4.04 8.98
N GLY A 50 -14.13 4.54 9.97
CA GLY A 50 -12.69 4.58 9.90
C GLY A 50 -12.06 3.21 9.68
N ASN A 51 -12.57 2.19 10.37
CA ASN A 51 -12.14 0.80 10.20
C ASN A 51 -12.46 0.27 8.80
N ALA A 52 -13.69 0.47 8.31
CA ALA A 52 -14.10 -0.04 7.00
C ALA A 52 -13.34 0.63 5.86
N ILE A 53 -13.07 1.94 5.96
CA ILE A 53 -12.26 2.68 5.00
C ILE A 53 -10.80 2.22 5.05
N ALA A 54 -10.26 2.00 6.25
CA ALA A 54 -8.91 1.47 6.43
C ALA A 54 -8.79 0.05 5.85
N ASP A 55 -9.74 -0.85 6.09
CA ASP A 55 -9.76 -2.20 5.50
C ASP A 55 -9.78 -2.16 3.97
N ALA A 56 -10.55 -1.25 3.38
CA ALA A 56 -10.59 -1.07 1.94
C ALA A 56 -9.28 -0.50 1.38
N THR A 57 -8.61 0.36 2.15
CA THR A 57 -7.30 0.92 1.81
C THR A 57 -6.21 -0.13 1.94
N ASP A 58 -6.22 -0.96 3.02
CA ASP A 58 -5.33 -2.11 3.19
C ASP A 58 -5.40 -3.04 1.98
N ALA A 59 -6.60 -3.44 1.59
CA ALA A 59 -6.80 -4.34 0.46
C ALA A 59 -6.25 -3.74 -0.85
N ALA A 60 -6.46 -2.43 -1.06
CA ALA A 60 -5.95 -1.75 -2.25
C ALA A 60 -4.42 -1.64 -2.26
N ILE A 61 -3.80 -1.29 -1.13
CA ILE A 61 -2.33 -1.19 -1.00
C ILE A 61 -1.70 -2.58 -1.17
N LEU A 62 -2.21 -3.61 -0.50
CA LEU A 62 -1.72 -4.97 -0.63
C LEU A 62 -1.85 -5.49 -2.07
N GLY A 63 -2.96 -5.18 -2.73
CA GLY A 63 -3.15 -5.52 -4.14
C GLY A 63 -2.15 -4.84 -5.06
N ALA A 64 -1.96 -3.54 -4.91
CA ALA A 64 -0.98 -2.80 -5.70
C ALA A 64 0.46 -3.27 -5.42
N LEU A 65 0.77 -3.62 -4.16
CA LEU A 65 2.06 -4.17 -3.78
C LEU A 65 2.32 -5.53 -4.46
N ALA A 66 1.33 -6.43 -4.44
CA ALA A 66 1.46 -7.73 -5.09
C ALA A 66 1.69 -7.59 -6.62
N ILE A 67 0.98 -6.67 -7.28
CA ILE A 67 1.19 -6.38 -8.71
C ILE A 67 2.61 -5.84 -8.94
N ALA A 68 3.04 -4.84 -8.16
CA ALA A 68 4.35 -4.22 -8.31
C ALA A 68 5.51 -5.20 -8.04
N GLN A 69 5.38 -6.07 -7.04
CA GLN A 69 6.37 -7.12 -6.75
C GLN A 69 6.44 -8.16 -7.86
N ARG A 70 5.30 -8.56 -8.45
CA ARG A 70 5.26 -9.48 -9.59
C ARG A 70 5.99 -8.88 -10.80
N GLU A 71 5.67 -7.64 -11.21
CA GLU A 71 6.33 -6.94 -12.32
C GLU A 71 7.85 -6.81 -12.11
N GLU A 72 8.26 -6.47 -10.88
CA GLU A 72 9.69 -6.32 -10.56
C GLU A 72 10.42 -7.68 -10.55
N ALA A 73 9.78 -8.74 -10.06
CA ALA A 73 10.34 -10.09 -10.11
C ALA A 73 10.46 -10.62 -11.56
N GLU A 74 9.47 -10.35 -12.41
CA GLU A 74 9.52 -10.69 -13.85
C GLU A 74 10.66 -9.95 -14.56
N ARG A 75 10.85 -8.66 -14.25
CA ARG A 75 11.92 -7.85 -14.83
C ARG A 75 13.32 -8.41 -14.56
N TRP A 76 13.54 -8.98 -13.39
CA TRP A 76 14.84 -9.47 -12.96
C TRP A 76 14.97 -11.00 -12.97
N GLY A 77 13.92 -11.72 -13.33
CA GLY A 77 13.87 -13.18 -13.27
C GLY A 77 13.80 -13.73 -11.83
N GLN A 78 13.78 -12.86 -10.81
CA GLN A 78 13.68 -13.24 -9.40
C GLN A 78 13.28 -12.05 -8.55
N GLN A 79 12.71 -12.32 -7.37
CA GLN A 79 12.46 -11.31 -6.37
C GLN A 79 13.79 -10.90 -5.70
N ARG A 80 14.07 -9.58 -5.62
CA ARG A 80 15.25 -9.01 -5.00
C ARG A 80 14.99 -8.32 -3.68
N ALA A 81 13.77 -7.84 -3.45
CA ALA A 81 13.35 -7.21 -2.21
C ALA A 81 12.00 -7.74 -1.76
N ALA A 82 11.87 -8.06 -0.48
CA ALA A 82 10.58 -8.18 0.19
C ALA A 82 10.22 -6.81 0.76
N VAL A 83 9.08 -6.25 0.34
CA VAL A 83 8.64 -4.91 0.75
C VAL A 83 7.39 -5.02 1.61
N VAL A 84 7.34 -4.22 2.68
CA VAL A 84 6.18 -4.07 3.56
C VAL A 84 5.90 -2.60 3.80
N PHE A 85 4.62 -2.25 3.93
CA PHE A 85 4.19 -0.94 4.37
C PHE A 85 3.72 -0.98 5.83
N VAL A 86 4.20 -0.03 6.61
CA VAL A 86 3.73 0.22 7.98
C VAL A 86 2.76 1.40 7.90
N ALA A 87 1.50 1.17 8.24
CA ALA A 87 0.48 2.20 8.26
C ALA A 87 0.72 3.17 9.42
N MET A 88 0.62 4.47 9.14
CA MET A 88 0.89 5.56 10.07
C MET A 88 -0.31 6.50 10.20
N GLY A 89 -0.21 7.47 11.08
CA GLY A 89 -1.19 8.54 11.23
C GLY A 89 -2.62 8.01 11.44
N ARG A 90 -3.60 8.65 10.85
CA ARG A 90 -5.01 8.22 10.91
C ARG A 90 -5.25 6.88 10.22
N TYR A 91 -4.49 6.57 9.20
CA TYR A 91 -4.58 5.29 8.54
C TYR A 91 -4.11 4.15 9.47
N GLY A 92 -2.97 4.31 10.15
CA GLY A 92 -2.48 3.36 11.15
C GLY A 92 -3.39 3.23 12.37
N GLY A 93 -3.98 4.34 12.81
CA GLY A 93 -4.98 4.39 13.89
C GLY A 93 -6.39 3.90 13.49
N ARG A 94 -6.59 3.55 12.21
CA ARG A 94 -7.88 3.13 11.65
C ARG A 94 -8.99 4.19 11.79
N GLU A 95 -8.60 5.45 11.73
CA GLU A 95 -9.45 6.64 11.85
C GLU A 95 -9.62 7.37 10.51
N CYS A 96 -9.60 6.61 9.41
CA CYS A 96 -9.72 7.15 8.06
C CYS A 96 -11.05 7.83 7.81
N SER A 97 -11.00 8.93 7.07
CA SER A 97 -12.16 9.54 6.41
C SER A 97 -12.13 9.25 4.90
N TYR A 98 -13.19 9.63 4.18
CA TYR A 98 -13.29 9.42 2.72
C TYR A 98 -12.15 10.06 1.93
N ALA A 99 -11.62 11.19 2.41
CA ALA A 99 -10.55 11.95 1.78
C ALA A 99 -9.18 11.76 2.45
N SER A 100 -9.03 10.77 3.34
CA SER A 100 -7.75 10.51 4.00
C SER A 100 -6.74 9.96 3.01
N ASP A 101 -5.53 10.49 3.08
CA ASP A 101 -4.35 9.89 2.47
C ASP A 101 -3.97 8.61 3.23
N ALA A 102 -3.20 7.76 2.59
CA ALA A 102 -2.59 6.59 3.22
C ALA A 102 -1.16 6.93 3.63
N ASP A 103 -0.99 7.39 4.86
CA ASP A 103 0.33 7.63 5.45
C ASP A 103 1.02 6.30 5.72
N VAL A 104 2.20 6.07 5.11
CA VAL A 104 2.94 4.82 5.27
C VAL A 104 4.44 5.04 5.37
N ILE A 105 5.11 4.11 6.03
CA ILE A 105 6.56 3.93 5.95
C ILE A 105 6.80 2.64 5.16
N ALA A 106 7.67 2.67 4.15
CA ALA A 106 8.07 1.50 3.40
C ALA A 106 9.36 0.91 3.99
N LEU A 107 9.33 -0.38 4.29
CA LEU A 107 10.49 -1.14 4.74
C LEU A 107 10.77 -2.30 3.78
N HIS A 108 12.03 -2.73 3.72
CA HIS A 108 12.42 -3.85 2.87
C HIS A 108 13.49 -4.72 3.50
N GLU A 109 13.58 -5.94 3.00
CA GLU A 109 14.68 -6.86 3.22
C GLU A 109 15.19 -7.40 1.88
N ALA A 110 16.50 -7.64 1.77
CA ALA A 110 17.08 -8.30 0.63
C ALA A 110 16.66 -9.77 0.60
N VAL A 111 16.24 -10.26 -0.55
CA VAL A 111 15.86 -11.66 -0.79
C VAL A 111 16.45 -12.18 -2.09
N GLY A 112 16.37 -13.48 -2.33
CA GLY A 112 16.85 -14.09 -3.58
C GLY A 112 18.35 -13.97 -3.81
N GLY A 113 19.14 -13.71 -2.76
CA GLY A 113 20.60 -13.51 -2.88
C GLY A 113 21.00 -12.13 -3.43
N ALA A 114 20.08 -11.17 -3.49
CA ALA A 114 20.39 -9.80 -3.89
C ALA A 114 21.26 -9.10 -2.84
N SER A 115 22.13 -8.23 -3.31
CA SER A 115 22.87 -7.30 -2.43
C SER A 115 21.92 -6.23 -1.87
N ASP A 116 22.33 -5.57 -0.78
CA ASP A 116 21.55 -4.48 -0.17
C ASP A 116 21.26 -3.35 -1.16
N ALA A 117 22.21 -3.03 -2.04
CA ALA A 117 22.02 -2.00 -3.05
C ALA A 117 20.99 -2.40 -4.11
N GLU A 118 20.99 -3.65 -4.56
CA GLU A 118 19.99 -4.18 -5.50
C GLU A 118 18.62 -4.24 -4.85
N ALA A 119 18.53 -4.69 -3.59
CA ALA A 119 17.29 -4.73 -2.84
C ALA A 119 16.70 -3.33 -2.62
N ALA A 120 17.52 -2.34 -2.26
CA ALA A 120 17.10 -0.96 -2.09
C ALA A 120 16.58 -0.33 -3.39
N ALA A 121 17.26 -0.60 -4.53
CA ALA A 121 16.82 -0.14 -5.84
C ALA A 121 15.49 -0.79 -6.24
N SER A 122 15.34 -2.10 -6.05
CA SER A 122 14.12 -2.86 -6.33
C SER A 122 12.97 -2.39 -5.43
N ALA A 123 13.21 -2.21 -4.12
CA ALA A 123 12.22 -1.69 -3.19
C ALA A 123 11.72 -0.29 -3.59
N THR A 124 12.65 0.60 -4.01
CA THR A 124 12.29 1.94 -4.51
C THR A 124 11.41 1.86 -5.76
N ALA A 125 11.73 0.97 -6.70
CA ALA A 125 10.93 0.74 -7.90
C ALA A 125 9.52 0.24 -7.55
N ILE A 126 9.41 -0.75 -6.64
CA ILE A 126 8.14 -1.30 -6.14
C ILE A 126 7.30 -0.19 -5.50
N VAL A 127 7.86 0.59 -4.58
CA VAL A 127 7.13 1.67 -3.88
C VAL A 127 6.61 2.71 -4.87
N ASN A 128 7.43 3.15 -5.82
CA ASN A 128 7.01 4.09 -6.86
C ASN A 128 5.91 3.50 -7.75
N ARG A 129 6.00 2.20 -8.05
CA ARG A 129 4.98 1.52 -8.85
C ARG A 129 3.65 1.44 -8.10
N VAL A 130 3.64 1.13 -6.81
CA VAL A 130 2.45 1.14 -5.96
C VAL A 130 1.78 2.51 -5.99
N LYS A 131 2.55 3.60 -5.78
CA LYS A 131 2.03 4.98 -5.88
C LYS A 131 1.37 5.24 -7.23
N LYS A 132 1.99 4.81 -8.32
CA LYS A 132 1.44 4.98 -9.68
C LYS A 132 0.19 4.16 -9.91
N LEU A 133 0.12 2.91 -9.44
CA LEU A 133 -1.04 2.03 -9.60
C LEU A 133 -2.26 2.52 -8.82
N LEU A 134 -2.05 3.12 -7.63
CA LEU A 134 -3.12 3.63 -6.77
C LEU A 134 -3.49 5.08 -7.06
N GLY A 135 -2.57 5.86 -7.60
CA GLY A 135 -2.84 7.24 -8.00
C GLY A 135 -3.96 7.33 -9.05
N SER A 136 -4.70 8.43 -9.04
CA SER A 136 -5.78 8.66 -10.01
C SER A 136 -5.18 8.96 -11.38
N ALA A 137 -5.54 8.15 -12.39
CA ALA A 137 -5.27 8.46 -13.78
C ALA A 137 -6.54 8.91 -14.55
N THR A 138 -7.74 8.61 -14.05
CA THR A 138 -9.03 8.96 -14.65
C THR A 138 -10.16 8.69 -13.65
N ASN A 139 -11.20 9.49 -13.58
CA ASN A 139 -12.55 9.32 -12.98
C ASN A 139 -12.78 8.32 -11.80
N GLN A 140 -11.75 7.63 -11.31
CA GLN A 140 -11.80 6.75 -10.15
C GLN A 140 -11.12 7.45 -8.97
N LEU A 141 -11.68 7.29 -7.78
CA LEU A 141 -11.10 7.79 -6.54
C LEU A 141 -9.74 7.10 -6.30
N GLY A 142 -8.66 7.81 -6.65
CA GLY A 142 -7.30 7.38 -6.38
C GLY A 142 -7.01 7.38 -4.88
N ILE A 143 -5.90 6.74 -4.50
CA ILE A 143 -5.35 6.80 -3.15
C ILE A 143 -4.03 7.55 -3.24
N VAL A 144 -3.89 8.60 -2.44
CA VAL A 144 -2.60 9.23 -2.23
C VAL A 144 -1.85 8.38 -1.20
N VAL A 145 -0.79 7.72 -1.66
CA VAL A 145 0.14 7.00 -0.76
C VAL A 145 1.23 7.99 -0.36
N ASP A 146 1.15 8.44 0.89
CA ASP A 146 2.07 9.41 1.45
C ASP A 146 3.17 8.72 2.27
N LEU A 147 4.42 9.06 1.96
CA LEU A 147 5.61 8.57 2.64
C LEU A 147 6.34 9.68 3.40
N ASP A 148 5.76 10.85 3.56
CA ASP A 148 6.44 12.00 4.16
C ASP A 148 6.69 11.83 5.67
N LEU A 149 6.01 10.88 6.32
CA LEU A 149 6.26 10.50 7.73
C LEU A 149 7.48 9.55 7.90
N ARG A 150 8.14 9.18 6.80
CA ARG A 150 9.37 8.37 6.90
C ARG A 150 10.51 9.13 7.56
N PRO A 151 11.49 8.44 8.17
CA PRO A 151 12.69 9.07 8.72
C PRO A 151 13.33 10.04 7.71
N GLU A 152 13.68 11.25 8.17
CA GLU A 152 14.22 12.36 7.37
C GLU A 152 13.24 12.93 6.33
N GLY A 153 11.96 12.55 6.39
CA GLY A 153 10.91 13.07 5.51
C GLY A 153 11.25 12.92 4.03
N LYS A 154 10.99 13.96 3.24
CA LYS A 154 11.24 13.97 1.79
C LYS A 154 12.70 13.79 1.39
N ASN A 155 13.64 14.06 2.29
CA ASN A 155 15.09 13.93 2.05
C ASN A 155 15.60 12.50 2.30
N GLY A 156 14.83 11.66 3.00
CA GLY A 156 15.19 10.28 3.27
C GLY A 156 14.88 9.34 2.10
N PRO A 157 15.49 8.13 2.11
CA PRO A 157 15.21 7.13 1.09
C PRO A 157 13.74 6.70 1.12
N MET A 158 13.21 6.30 -0.04
CA MET A 158 11.81 5.86 -0.18
C MET A 158 11.48 4.63 0.65
N SER A 159 12.46 3.77 0.87
CA SER A 159 12.35 2.57 1.69
C SER A 159 13.66 2.35 2.45
N ARG A 160 13.58 1.83 3.66
CA ARG A 160 14.73 1.46 4.50
C ARG A 160 14.70 -0.05 4.80
N THR A 161 15.86 -0.62 5.12
CA THR A 161 15.88 -1.96 5.70
C THR A 161 15.21 -1.94 7.07
N ILE A 162 14.63 -3.07 7.47
CA ILE A 162 14.03 -3.22 8.82
C ILE A 162 15.05 -2.91 9.89
N GLU A 163 16.32 -3.35 9.72
CA GLU A 163 17.39 -3.08 10.67
C GLU A 163 17.71 -1.58 10.78
N SER A 164 17.93 -0.90 9.64
CA SER A 164 18.18 0.55 9.62
C SER A 164 17.03 1.35 10.25
N HIS A 165 15.78 0.90 10.06
CA HIS A 165 14.64 1.54 10.69
C HIS A 165 14.60 1.31 12.20
N ARG A 166 14.98 0.12 12.67
CA ARG A 166 15.08 -0.21 14.10
C ARG A 166 16.15 0.64 14.79
N GLU A 167 17.34 0.75 14.18
CA GLU A 167 18.42 1.62 14.67
C GLU A 167 17.99 3.08 14.77
N TYR A 168 17.29 3.57 13.73
CA TYR A 168 16.75 4.92 13.73
C TYR A 168 15.75 5.12 14.89
N ALA A 169 14.81 4.20 15.07
CA ALA A 169 13.82 4.27 16.14
C ALA A 169 14.48 4.25 17.52
N GLN A 170 15.48 3.41 17.75
CA GLN A 170 16.23 3.34 19.02
C GLN A 170 16.98 4.67 19.30
N ARG A 171 17.47 5.34 18.28
CA ARG A 171 18.24 6.58 18.43
C ARG A 171 17.37 7.82 18.68
N TRP A 172 16.14 7.84 18.13
CA TRP A 172 15.32 9.06 18.08
C TRP A 172 13.95 8.93 18.73
N ALA A 173 13.52 7.75 19.14
CA ALA A 173 12.23 7.50 19.78
C ALA A 173 12.32 7.46 21.33
N SER A 174 13.20 8.27 21.92
CA SER A 174 13.34 8.45 23.38
C SER A 174 12.57 9.65 23.88
#